data_3d254b17741e0116fc9c61b550d92fbc
#
_entry.id   3d254b17741e0116fc9c61b550d92fbc
#
_cell.length_a   1.000
_cell.length_b   1.000
_cell.length_c   1.000
_cell.angle_alpha   90.00
_cell.angle_beta   90.00
_cell.angle_gamma   90.00
#
_symmetry.space_group_name_H-M   'P 1'
#
loop_
_entity.id
_entity.type
_entity.pdbx_description
1 polymer ?
#
loop_
_entity_poly.entity_id
_entity_poly.type
_entity_poly.pdbx_seq_one_letter_code
_entity_poly.pdbx_strand_id
1 'polypeptide(L)'
;HGTHVAGIAGGGYFGTIATSESTTLDKNPYYGVAYDADLVMVGSTLEDTDILNGIKYVFNYADSIDKPAVVNISLNTSYGPHDGTSLFDQAIDAMLGKGKILVGSIGNDAKNKTHASMELNNAETPVLTFFKPSGYAANTFEVWGESDGFTVTVSLTDSQGETVWSCTSNGTDQSFSVPADFNYSEGGEIA
;
A
#
# COMPACT_ATOMS: atom_id res chain seq x y z
N HIS A 1 13.26 2.87 -9.18
CA HIS A 1 13.03 3.02 -7.73
C HIS A 1 13.93 2.09 -6.90
N GLY A 2 13.97 0.77 -7.18
CA GLY A 2 14.71 -0.21 -6.37
C GLY A 2 16.19 0.13 -6.15
N THR A 3 16.90 0.58 -7.18
CA THR A 3 18.31 1.00 -7.07
C THR A 3 18.51 2.17 -6.10
N HIS A 4 17.61 3.14 -6.12
CA HIS A 4 17.66 4.29 -5.21
C HIS A 4 17.40 3.86 -3.76
N VAL A 5 16.38 3.04 -3.53
CA VAL A 5 16.06 2.47 -2.21
C VAL A 5 17.24 1.67 -1.67
N ALA A 6 17.83 0.79 -2.49
CA ALA A 6 18.98 -0.01 -2.10
C ALA A 6 20.21 0.87 -1.77
N GLY A 7 20.43 1.93 -2.54
CA GLY A 7 21.51 2.89 -2.29
C GLY A 7 21.36 3.61 -0.95
N ILE A 8 20.13 4.00 -0.58
CA ILE A 8 19.85 4.63 0.72
C ILE A 8 20.00 3.64 1.86
N ALA A 9 19.52 2.40 1.67
CA ALA A 9 19.58 1.38 2.71
C ALA A 9 21.01 0.89 2.98
N GLY A 10 21.74 0.49 1.93
CA GLY A 10 23.02 -0.21 2.08
C GLY A 10 24.09 0.14 1.05
N GLY A 11 24.01 1.32 0.42
CA GLY A 11 25.04 1.75 -0.53
C GLY A 11 26.43 1.81 0.11
N GLY A 12 27.44 1.29 -0.57
CA GLY A 12 28.79 1.17 -0.03
C GLY A 12 29.43 2.50 0.40
N TYR A 13 30.18 2.46 1.49
CA TYR A 13 30.90 3.61 2.02
C TYR A 13 32.08 4.04 1.11
N PHE A 14 32.70 3.05 0.46
CA PHE A 14 33.75 3.27 -0.52
C PHE A 14 33.22 2.97 -1.92
N GLY A 15 33.41 3.90 -2.82
CA GLY A 15 33.04 3.72 -4.21
C GLY A 15 33.81 4.68 -5.10
N THR A 16 34.12 4.25 -6.32
CA THR A 16 34.57 5.17 -7.37
C THR A 16 33.36 5.97 -7.85
N ILE A 17 33.31 7.26 -7.49
CA ILE A 17 32.55 8.19 -8.32
C ILE A 17 33.39 8.29 -9.61
N ALA A 18 32.88 7.69 -10.68
CA ALA A 18 33.50 7.78 -11.99
C ALA A 18 33.43 9.24 -12.47
N THR A 19 34.32 10.05 -11.99
CA THR A 19 34.72 11.28 -12.69
C THR A 19 35.88 10.93 -13.58
N SER A 20 35.92 11.46 -14.78
CA SER A 20 36.88 11.13 -15.82
C SER A 20 38.36 11.30 -15.46
N GLU A 21 38.69 11.64 -14.21
CA GLU A 21 40.04 12.04 -13.81
C GLU A 21 40.55 11.43 -12.49
N SER A 22 39.78 10.62 -11.75
CA SER A 22 40.26 10.09 -10.46
C SER A 22 40.07 8.57 -10.34
N THR A 23 41.17 7.88 -10.10
CA THR A 23 41.23 6.44 -9.78
C THR A 23 41.35 6.18 -8.28
N THR A 24 41.19 7.18 -7.42
CA THR A 24 41.26 7.05 -5.97
C THR A 24 39.88 6.63 -5.43
N LEU A 25 39.93 5.63 -4.55
CA LEU A 25 38.74 5.20 -3.74
C LEU A 25 38.53 6.28 -2.67
N ASP A 26 37.85 7.36 -3.04
CA ASP A 26 37.39 8.35 -2.09
C ASP A 26 36.13 7.89 -1.35
N LYS A 27 35.98 8.39 -0.12
CA LYS A 27 34.73 8.16 0.64
C LYS A 27 33.57 8.64 -0.18
N ASN A 28 32.62 7.71 -0.47
CA ASN A 28 31.37 8.09 -1.09
C ASN A 28 30.56 8.97 -0.11
N PRO A 29 30.30 10.25 -0.39
CA PRO A 29 29.50 11.08 0.50
C PRO A 29 28.03 10.65 0.59
N TYR A 30 27.57 9.76 -0.30
CA TYR A 30 26.20 9.27 -0.42
C TYR A 30 26.09 7.77 -0.08
N TYR A 31 26.80 7.33 0.95
CA TYR A 31 26.70 5.94 1.42
C TYR A 31 25.36 5.66 2.12
N GLY A 32 24.95 4.40 2.12
CA GLY A 32 23.73 3.95 2.78
C GLY A 32 23.86 3.85 4.30
N VAL A 33 22.73 3.78 4.97
CA VAL A 33 22.67 3.66 6.44
C VAL A 33 23.38 2.40 6.94
N ALA A 34 23.19 1.28 6.24
CA ALA A 34 23.81 -0.02 6.54
C ALA A 34 24.85 -0.39 5.48
N TYR A 35 25.85 0.45 5.30
CA TYR A 35 26.84 0.36 4.22
C TYR A 35 27.74 -0.89 4.25
N ASP A 36 27.80 -1.59 5.38
CA ASP A 36 28.55 -2.85 5.54
C ASP A 36 27.62 -4.09 5.50
N ALA A 37 26.32 -3.91 5.24
CA ALA A 37 25.40 -5.04 5.16
C ALA A 37 25.54 -5.77 3.81
N ASP A 38 25.37 -7.09 3.85
CA ASP A 38 25.17 -7.87 2.63
C ASP A 38 23.80 -7.53 2.03
N LEU A 39 23.75 -7.20 0.77
CA LEU A 39 22.51 -6.80 0.10
C LEU A 39 21.93 -7.97 -0.68
N VAL A 40 20.67 -8.29 -0.41
CA VAL A 40 19.85 -9.21 -1.19
C VAL A 40 18.77 -8.42 -1.92
N MET A 41 18.79 -8.45 -3.24
CA MET A 41 17.83 -7.73 -4.07
C MET A 41 16.82 -8.72 -4.64
N VAL A 42 15.54 -8.45 -4.41
CA VAL A 42 14.43 -9.25 -4.93
C VAL A 42 13.66 -8.42 -5.96
N GLY A 43 13.59 -8.94 -7.19
CA GLY A 43 12.68 -8.42 -8.22
C GLY A 43 11.38 -9.20 -8.20
N SER A 44 10.25 -8.52 -8.33
CA SER A 44 8.90 -9.08 -8.19
C SER A 44 7.95 -8.45 -9.20
N THR A 45 6.86 -9.13 -9.53
CA THR A 45 5.73 -8.57 -10.28
C THR A 45 4.86 -7.65 -9.43
N LEU A 46 5.14 -7.55 -8.13
CA LEU A 46 4.40 -6.81 -7.11
C LEU A 46 3.03 -7.41 -6.75
N GLU A 47 2.79 -8.66 -7.16
CA GLU A 47 1.67 -9.44 -6.63
C GLU A 47 1.96 -9.90 -5.20
N ASP A 48 0.96 -9.99 -4.35
CA ASP A 48 1.10 -10.36 -2.93
C ASP A 48 1.89 -11.64 -2.73
N THR A 49 1.60 -12.65 -3.53
CA THR A 49 2.29 -13.95 -3.48
C THR A 49 3.78 -13.85 -3.81
N ASP A 50 4.14 -12.99 -4.74
CA ASP A 50 5.53 -12.78 -5.13
C ASP A 50 6.29 -12.00 -4.07
N ILE A 51 5.63 -11.01 -3.44
CA ILE A 51 6.20 -10.27 -2.31
C ILE A 51 6.45 -11.21 -1.14
N LEU A 52 5.47 -12.04 -0.76
CA LEU A 52 5.62 -13.04 0.32
C LEU A 52 6.74 -14.05 0.03
N ASN A 53 6.83 -14.53 -1.21
CA ASN A 53 7.92 -15.42 -1.63
C ASN A 53 9.28 -14.73 -1.55
N GLY A 54 9.36 -13.46 -1.90
CA GLY A 54 10.56 -12.65 -1.79
C GLY A 54 11.02 -12.48 -0.34
N ILE A 55 10.11 -12.15 0.57
CA ILE A 55 10.38 -12.06 2.02
C ILE A 55 10.91 -13.39 2.55
N LYS A 56 10.21 -14.47 2.24
CA LYS A 56 10.59 -15.83 2.64
C LYS A 56 11.96 -16.20 2.10
N TYR A 57 12.26 -15.86 0.86
CA TYR A 57 13.57 -16.11 0.26
C TYR A 57 14.69 -15.42 1.05
N VAL A 58 14.54 -14.14 1.37
CA VAL A 58 15.55 -13.37 2.12
C VAL A 58 15.77 -13.97 3.50
N PHE A 59 14.72 -14.29 4.24
CA PHE A 59 14.85 -14.87 5.57
C PHE A 59 15.48 -16.28 5.54
N ASN A 60 15.10 -17.12 4.58
CA ASN A 60 15.71 -18.44 4.42
C ASN A 60 17.18 -18.34 4.03
N TYR A 61 17.55 -17.41 3.18
CA TYR A 61 18.95 -17.15 2.84
C TYR A 61 19.75 -16.72 4.07
N ALA A 62 19.23 -15.77 4.84
CA ALA A 62 19.86 -15.29 6.07
C ALA A 62 20.06 -16.44 7.09
N ASP A 63 19.04 -17.28 7.29
CA ASP A 63 19.14 -18.49 8.13
C ASP A 63 20.25 -19.43 7.64
N SER A 64 20.38 -19.60 6.32
CA SER A 64 21.39 -20.51 5.75
C SER A 64 22.84 -20.08 6.01
N ILE A 65 23.06 -18.80 6.30
CA ILE A 65 24.38 -18.22 6.60
C ILE A 65 24.48 -17.74 8.04
N ASP A 66 23.51 -18.09 8.89
CA ASP A 66 23.43 -17.73 10.32
C ASP A 66 23.58 -16.24 10.58
N LYS A 67 22.88 -15.41 9.78
CA LYS A 67 22.85 -13.94 9.91
C LYS A 67 21.44 -13.42 10.14
N PRO A 68 21.28 -12.31 10.90
CA PRO A 68 20.02 -11.60 10.95
C PRO A 68 19.73 -10.91 9.62
N ALA A 69 18.46 -10.71 9.32
CA ALA A 69 18.01 -9.98 8.14
C ALA A 69 16.98 -8.91 8.45
N VAL A 70 17.07 -7.81 7.72
CA VAL A 70 16.05 -6.75 7.67
C VAL A 70 15.56 -6.67 6.23
N VAL A 71 14.28 -6.93 6.03
CA VAL A 71 13.62 -6.76 4.73
C VAL A 71 13.00 -5.36 4.69
N ASN A 72 13.38 -4.56 3.69
CA ASN A 72 12.77 -3.27 3.43
C ASN A 72 11.81 -3.35 2.24
N ILE A 73 10.56 -2.95 2.45
CA ILE A 73 9.53 -2.87 1.41
C ILE A 73 9.10 -1.41 1.27
N SER A 74 9.60 -0.74 0.23
CA SER A 74 9.21 0.64 -0.10
C SER A 74 8.05 0.64 -1.11
N LEU A 75 6.98 -0.03 -0.73
CA LEU A 75 5.71 -0.15 -1.46
C LEU A 75 4.57 0.12 -0.48
N ASN A 76 3.41 0.46 -1.02
CA ASN A 76 2.18 0.58 -0.27
C ASN A 76 1.00 0.11 -1.11
N THR A 77 -0.08 -0.25 -0.46
CA THR A 77 -1.38 -0.52 -1.06
C THR A 77 -2.46 0.24 -0.30
N SER A 78 -3.57 0.54 -0.95
CA SER A 78 -4.78 1.07 -0.32
C SER A 78 -5.85 -0.02 -0.15
N TYR A 79 -5.55 -1.28 -0.53
CA TYR A 79 -6.47 -2.40 -0.40
C TYR A 79 -6.33 -3.08 0.96
N GLY A 80 -7.45 -3.59 1.45
CA GLY A 80 -7.53 -4.37 2.68
C GLY A 80 -7.92 -3.55 3.92
N PRO A 81 -8.17 -4.23 5.05
CA PRO A 81 -8.67 -3.61 6.28
C PRO A 81 -7.65 -2.74 7.01
N HIS A 82 -6.37 -2.86 6.71
CA HIS A 82 -5.25 -2.14 7.38
C HIS A 82 -5.18 -2.34 8.90
N ASP A 83 -5.64 -3.47 9.39
CA ASP A 83 -5.71 -3.83 10.82
C ASP A 83 -4.84 -5.06 11.19
N GLY A 84 -4.11 -5.58 10.24
CA GLY A 84 -3.27 -6.77 10.40
C GLY A 84 -4.01 -8.10 10.27
N THR A 85 -5.29 -8.09 9.93
CA THR A 85 -6.10 -9.34 9.82
C THR A 85 -6.09 -9.97 8.44
N SER A 86 -5.55 -9.29 7.44
CA SER A 86 -5.46 -9.85 6.09
C SER A 86 -4.58 -11.12 6.07
N LEU A 87 -4.84 -12.03 5.13
CA LEU A 87 -3.99 -13.21 4.95
C LEU A 87 -2.53 -12.85 4.62
N PHE A 88 -2.34 -11.71 3.96
CA PHE A 88 -1.01 -11.18 3.67
C PHE A 88 -0.28 -10.77 4.94
N ASP A 89 -0.93 -10.03 5.84
CA ASP A 89 -0.36 -9.61 7.12
C ASP A 89 -0.06 -10.80 8.01
N GLN A 90 -1.00 -11.75 8.13
CA GLN A 90 -0.81 -12.98 8.90
C GLN A 90 0.36 -13.82 8.38
N ALA A 91 0.53 -13.90 7.05
CA ALA A 91 1.65 -14.62 6.46
C ALA A 91 3.00 -13.93 6.74
N ILE A 92 3.02 -12.59 6.76
CA ILE A 92 4.21 -11.83 7.16
C ILE A 92 4.52 -12.09 8.63
N ASP A 93 3.55 -11.93 9.52
CA ASP A 93 3.72 -12.12 10.97
C ASP A 93 4.28 -13.51 11.30
N ALA A 94 3.82 -14.53 10.59
CA ALA A 94 4.32 -15.89 10.74
C ALA A 94 5.80 -16.08 10.33
N MET A 95 6.35 -15.17 9.53
CA MET A 95 7.75 -15.20 9.10
C MET A 95 8.67 -14.36 9.99
N LEU A 96 8.12 -13.45 10.79
CA LEU A 96 8.90 -12.57 11.66
C LEU A 96 9.39 -13.32 12.92
N GLY A 97 10.46 -12.80 13.52
CA GLY A 97 11.02 -13.39 14.72
C GLY A 97 12.38 -12.81 15.08
N LYS A 98 13.06 -13.49 15.99
CA LYS A 98 14.40 -13.06 16.40
C LYS A 98 15.36 -13.05 15.21
N GLY A 99 15.92 -11.88 14.92
CA GLY A 99 16.81 -11.69 13.78
C GLY A 99 16.12 -11.56 12.42
N LYS A 100 14.78 -11.53 12.37
CA LYS A 100 13.98 -11.38 11.15
C LYS A 100 13.04 -10.17 11.31
N ILE A 101 13.37 -9.09 10.65
CA ILE A 101 12.64 -7.82 10.75
C ILE A 101 12.15 -7.42 9.37
N LEU A 102 10.94 -6.93 9.30
CA LEU A 102 10.39 -6.31 8.10
C LEU A 102 10.05 -4.85 8.40
N VAL A 103 10.38 -3.98 7.46
CA VAL A 103 10.08 -2.55 7.51
C VAL A 103 9.34 -2.17 6.23
N GLY A 104 8.12 -1.72 6.38
CA GLY A 104 7.25 -1.24 5.31
C GLY A 104 7.18 0.29 5.29
N SER A 105 6.84 0.85 4.12
CA SER A 105 6.51 2.26 4.01
C SER A 105 5.02 2.48 4.29
N ILE A 106 4.67 3.62 4.89
CA ILE A 106 3.28 4.01 5.11
C ILE A 106 2.61 4.61 3.85
N GLY A 107 3.38 4.81 2.78
CA GLY A 107 2.90 5.44 1.55
C GLY A 107 3.01 6.96 1.56
N ASN A 108 2.53 7.56 0.46
CA ASN A 108 2.60 9.01 0.21
C ASN A 108 1.22 9.66 0.03
N ASP A 109 0.15 8.95 0.37
CA ASP A 109 -1.23 9.28 0.01
C ASP A 109 -1.97 10.11 1.06
N ALA A 110 -1.28 10.64 2.08
CA ALA A 110 -1.88 11.41 3.17
C ALA A 110 -2.73 12.61 2.72
N LYS A 111 -2.44 13.17 1.54
CA LYS A 111 -3.21 14.28 0.96
C LYS A 111 -4.42 13.83 0.13
N ASN A 112 -4.46 12.55 -0.24
CA ASN A 112 -5.44 12.03 -1.19
C ASN A 112 -6.77 11.66 -0.53
N LYS A 113 -6.83 11.68 0.83
CA LYS A 113 -8.04 11.34 1.60
C LYS A 113 -8.66 10.01 1.16
N THR A 114 -7.82 9.00 1.00
CA THR A 114 -8.20 7.67 0.50
C THR A 114 -8.76 6.76 1.57
N HIS A 115 -8.75 7.18 2.82
CA HIS A 115 -9.25 6.42 3.97
C HIS A 115 -10.13 7.30 4.85
N ALA A 116 -11.24 6.73 5.33
CA ALA A 116 -12.10 7.31 6.35
C ALA A 116 -12.52 6.24 7.35
N SER A 117 -12.57 6.60 8.63
CA SER A 117 -13.09 5.74 9.70
C SER A 117 -14.32 6.37 10.30
N MET A 118 -15.36 5.58 10.55
CA MET A 118 -16.64 6.04 11.08
C MET A 118 -17.16 5.05 12.09
N GLU A 119 -17.87 5.54 13.09
CA GLU A 119 -18.55 4.71 14.10
C GLU A 119 -20.05 4.59 13.78
N LEU A 120 -20.55 3.36 13.71
CA LEU A 120 -21.97 3.05 13.58
C LEU A 120 -22.54 2.87 15.00
N ASN A 121 -23.25 3.87 15.51
CA ASN A 121 -23.75 3.85 16.89
C ASN A 121 -25.10 3.14 17.05
N ASN A 122 -25.87 3.01 15.99
CA ASN A 122 -27.12 2.26 15.94
C ASN A 122 -27.55 1.91 14.51
N ALA A 123 -28.48 0.97 14.38
CA ALA A 123 -28.97 0.49 13.08
C ALA A 123 -29.94 1.46 12.36
N GLU A 124 -30.43 2.48 13.05
CA GLU A 124 -31.48 3.37 12.52
C GLU A 124 -30.92 4.65 11.90
N THR A 125 -29.65 5.00 12.25
CA THR A 125 -29.05 6.24 11.78
C THR A 125 -27.88 5.94 10.84
N PRO A 126 -28.04 6.15 9.54
CA PRO A 126 -26.94 5.94 8.59
C PRO A 126 -25.83 6.97 8.84
N VAL A 127 -24.59 6.52 8.68
CA VAL A 127 -23.43 7.40 8.62
C VAL A 127 -23.12 7.65 7.15
N LEU A 128 -22.99 8.92 6.77
CA LEU A 128 -22.75 9.33 5.39
C LEU A 128 -21.32 9.84 5.23
N THR A 129 -20.71 9.45 4.15
CA THR A 129 -19.46 10.04 3.68
C THR A 129 -19.55 10.32 2.19
N PHE A 130 -18.76 11.27 1.73
CA PHE A 130 -18.70 11.63 0.34
C PHE A 130 -17.31 11.35 -0.21
N PHE A 131 -17.24 10.91 -1.43
CA PHE A 131 -15.99 10.74 -2.15
C PHE A 131 -16.09 11.35 -3.54
N LYS A 132 -14.97 11.83 -4.02
CA LYS A 132 -14.85 12.29 -5.40
C LYS A 132 -14.21 11.17 -6.20
N PRO A 133 -14.90 10.58 -7.21
CA PRO A 133 -14.29 9.59 -8.07
C PRO A 133 -13.03 10.17 -8.74
N SER A 134 -12.02 9.34 -8.91
CA SER A 134 -10.87 9.69 -9.74
C SER A 134 -11.29 9.74 -11.20
N GLY A 135 -10.57 10.46 -12.06
CA GLY A 135 -10.83 10.49 -13.51
C GLY A 135 -10.51 9.17 -14.23
N TYR A 136 -10.32 8.06 -13.50
CA TYR A 136 -10.09 6.73 -14.08
C TYR A 136 -11.41 6.04 -14.38
N ALA A 137 -11.38 5.12 -15.34
CA ALA A 137 -12.56 4.38 -15.79
C ALA A 137 -13.17 3.46 -14.72
N ALA A 138 -12.42 3.15 -13.67
CA ALA A 138 -12.89 2.35 -12.54
C ALA A 138 -12.42 2.96 -11.21
N ASN A 139 -13.28 2.90 -10.20
CA ASN A 139 -12.98 3.26 -8.83
C ASN A 139 -13.40 2.10 -7.94
N THR A 140 -12.53 1.71 -7.01
CA THR A 140 -12.80 0.64 -6.05
C THR A 140 -13.01 1.25 -4.68
N PHE A 141 -14.04 0.77 -3.99
CA PHE A 141 -14.32 1.09 -2.59
C PHE A 141 -14.33 -0.20 -1.80
N GLU A 142 -13.61 -0.20 -0.71
CA GLU A 142 -13.65 -1.27 0.25
C GLU A 142 -14.19 -0.72 1.56
N VAL A 143 -15.16 -1.42 2.14
CA VAL A 143 -15.74 -1.08 3.44
C VAL A 143 -15.54 -2.25 4.37
N TRP A 144 -14.80 -2.02 5.42
CA TRP A 144 -14.47 -3.00 6.43
C TRP A 144 -15.13 -2.64 7.76
N GLY A 145 -15.61 -3.63 8.49
CA GLY A 145 -16.23 -3.43 9.80
C GLY A 145 -15.98 -4.61 10.73
N GLU A 146 -16.01 -4.35 12.02
CA GLU A 146 -15.75 -5.35 13.08
C GLU A 146 -16.91 -6.34 13.28
N SER A 147 -18.05 -6.13 12.65
CA SER A 147 -19.22 -6.99 12.79
C SER A 147 -19.90 -7.26 11.45
N ASP A 148 -20.54 -8.43 11.35
CA ASP A 148 -21.22 -8.92 10.14
C ASP A 148 -22.58 -8.24 9.85
N GLY A 149 -22.88 -7.13 10.51
CA GLY A 149 -24.22 -6.58 10.55
C GLY A 149 -24.41 -5.20 9.94
N PHE A 150 -23.55 -4.75 9.03
CA PHE A 150 -23.73 -3.45 8.38
C PHE A 150 -24.14 -3.58 6.92
N THR A 151 -24.85 -2.57 6.43
CA THR A 151 -25.25 -2.44 5.03
C THR A 151 -24.61 -1.19 4.45
N VAL A 152 -24.05 -1.31 3.27
CA VAL A 152 -23.43 -0.19 2.55
C VAL A 152 -24.29 0.16 1.35
N THR A 153 -24.67 1.42 1.22
CA THR A 153 -25.30 1.95 0.01
C THR A 153 -24.37 2.98 -0.62
N VAL A 154 -24.00 2.72 -1.86
CA VAL A 154 -23.25 3.68 -2.69
C VAL A 154 -24.26 4.36 -3.61
N SER A 155 -24.28 5.69 -3.62
CA SER A 155 -25.18 6.48 -4.45
C SER A 155 -24.40 7.50 -5.27
N LEU A 156 -24.85 7.75 -6.47
CA LEU A 156 -24.41 8.87 -7.28
C LEU A 156 -25.50 9.94 -7.25
N THR A 157 -25.10 11.15 -6.97
CA THR A 157 -26.00 12.31 -6.96
C THR A 157 -25.63 13.28 -8.07
N ASP A 158 -26.63 13.96 -8.61
CA ASP A 158 -26.40 15.05 -9.56
C ASP A 158 -25.98 16.35 -8.84
N SER A 159 -25.80 17.42 -9.60
CA SER A 159 -25.45 18.75 -9.06
C SER A 159 -26.55 19.40 -8.21
N GLN A 160 -27.75 18.83 -8.20
CA GLN A 160 -28.89 19.28 -7.39
C GLN A 160 -28.99 18.48 -6.08
N GLY A 161 -28.16 17.42 -5.94
CA GLY A 161 -28.19 16.51 -4.80
C GLY A 161 -29.19 15.37 -4.95
N GLU A 162 -29.84 15.21 -6.12
CA GLU A 162 -30.78 14.13 -6.37
C GLU A 162 -30.02 12.83 -6.72
N THR A 163 -30.46 11.71 -6.12
CA THR A 163 -29.87 10.41 -6.42
C THR A 163 -30.25 9.95 -7.80
N VAL A 164 -29.30 9.83 -8.70
CA VAL A 164 -29.48 9.35 -10.07
C VAL A 164 -29.17 7.87 -10.23
N TRP A 165 -28.45 7.30 -9.29
CA TRP A 165 -28.12 5.88 -9.25
C TRP A 165 -27.75 5.47 -7.82
N SER A 166 -28.09 4.24 -7.43
CA SER A 166 -27.63 3.66 -6.16
C SER A 166 -27.53 2.15 -6.23
N CYS A 167 -26.65 1.60 -5.43
CA CYS A 167 -26.52 0.18 -5.20
C CYS A 167 -26.27 -0.10 -3.72
N THR A 168 -26.87 -1.17 -3.21
CA THR A 168 -26.74 -1.56 -1.81
C THR A 168 -26.09 -2.94 -1.74
N SER A 169 -25.04 -3.05 -0.93
CA SER A 169 -24.39 -4.31 -0.57
C SER A 169 -24.80 -4.73 0.84
N ASN A 170 -24.92 -6.01 1.05
CA ASN A 170 -25.26 -6.64 2.33
C ASN A 170 -24.13 -7.54 2.84
N GLY A 171 -22.89 -7.13 2.69
CA GLY A 171 -21.73 -7.88 3.20
C GLY A 171 -21.13 -8.90 2.22
N THR A 172 -21.49 -8.83 0.93
CA THR A 172 -20.82 -9.59 -0.12
C THR A 172 -20.20 -8.65 -1.14
N ASP A 173 -19.11 -9.08 -1.75
CA ASP A 173 -18.46 -8.35 -2.83
C ASP A 173 -19.47 -8.04 -3.94
N GLN A 174 -19.56 -6.78 -4.30
CA GLN A 174 -20.44 -6.30 -5.35
C GLN A 174 -19.64 -5.57 -6.40
N SER A 175 -19.88 -5.90 -7.66
CA SER A 175 -19.35 -5.15 -8.79
C SER A 175 -20.52 -4.60 -9.60
N PHE A 176 -20.50 -3.30 -9.86
CA PHE A 176 -21.54 -2.65 -10.63
C PHE A 176 -20.95 -1.59 -11.55
N SER A 177 -21.64 -1.37 -12.65
CA SER A 177 -21.24 -0.35 -13.63
C SER A 177 -22.21 0.82 -13.55
N VAL A 178 -21.67 2.02 -13.56
CA VAL A 178 -22.45 3.24 -13.75
C VAL A 178 -23.03 3.23 -15.16
N PRO A 179 -24.29 3.65 -15.37
CA PRO A 179 -24.88 3.78 -16.71
C PRO A 179 -23.97 4.58 -17.67
N ALA A 180 -23.90 4.12 -18.93
CA ALA A 180 -22.98 4.71 -19.92
C ALA A 180 -23.33 6.16 -20.33
N ASP A 181 -24.54 6.58 -20.07
CA ASP A 181 -25.04 7.94 -20.29
C ASP A 181 -24.81 8.88 -19.11
N PHE A 182 -24.20 8.39 -18.03
CA PHE A 182 -23.82 9.20 -16.90
C PHE A 182 -22.54 9.98 -17.21
N ASN A 183 -22.69 11.24 -17.64
CA ASN A 183 -21.57 12.13 -17.88
C ASN A 183 -21.07 12.73 -16.57
N TYR A 184 -19.91 12.30 -16.15
CA TYR A 184 -19.19 12.89 -15.06
C TYR A 184 -18.60 14.24 -15.48
N SER A 185 -19.20 15.34 -15.06
CA SER A 185 -18.60 16.67 -15.26
C SER A 185 -17.57 16.94 -14.17
N GLU A 186 -16.31 17.12 -14.55
CA GLU A 186 -15.30 17.65 -13.65
C GLU A 186 -15.75 19.04 -13.15
N GLY A 187 -16.09 19.19 -11.86
CA GLY A 187 -16.29 20.52 -11.33
C GLY A 187 -17.33 20.74 -10.25
N GLY A 188 -17.85 19.73 -9.59
CA GLY A 188 -18.65 19.93 -8.37
C GLY A 188 -17.74 19.97 -7.15
N GLU A 189 -17.39 21.13 -6.60
CA GLU A 189 -17.05 21.22 -5.19
C GLU A 189 -18.32 20.89 -4.40
N ILE A 190 -18.30 19.78 -3.69
CA ILE A 190 -19.33 19.48 -2.70
C ILE A 190 -18.89 20.20 -1.43
N ALA A 191 -19.69 21.16 -0.99
CA ALA A 191 -19.50 21.91 0.23
C ALA A 191 -19.68 21.02 1.48
#